data_5729e56948690ff535d0fab5748a1c26
#
_entry.id   5729e56948690ff535d0fab5748a1c26
#
_cell.length_a   1.000
_cell.length_b   1.000
_cell.length_c   1.000
_cell.angle_alpha   90.00
_cell.angle_beta   90.00
_cell.angle_gamma   90.00
#
_symmetry.space_group_name_H-M   'P 1'
#
loop_
_entity.id
_entity.type
_entity.pdbx_description
1 polymer ?
#
loop_
_entity_poly.entity_id
_entity_poly.type
_entity_poly.pdbx_seq_one_letter_code
_entity_poly.pdbx_strand_id
1 'polypeptide(L)'
;MAISNYSELQTAVANWLDRDDLSARIPEFIGLCEARFNRSLRIRAMETIDTFVSTVAGTKTIALPTGYVQMRDIHITGNPIVQLQYVTPEIMNRIHAGSNTGKPTVYTVIGDNISLGPT
;
A
#
# COMPACT_ATOMS: atom_id res chain seq x y z
N MET A 1 -24.42 -23.15 -4.77
CA MET A 1 -23.64 -22.78 -5.98
C MET A 1 -22.36 -22.10 -5.54
N ALA A 2 -21.21 -22.63 -5.90
CA ALA A 2 -19.94 -21.98 -5.62
C ALA A 2 -19.65 -20.94 -6.71
N ILE A 3 -19.31 -19.71 -6.32
CA ILE A 3 -18.90 -18.65 -7.23
C ILE A 3 -17.38 -18.75 -7.37
N SER A 4 -16.93 -19.14 -8.55
CA SER A 4 -15.51 -19.42 -8.82
C SER A 4 -14.81 -18.35 -9.68
N ASN A 5 -15.59 -17.55 -10.39
CA ASN A 5 -15.07 -16.51 -11.26
C ASN A 5 -15.97 -15.26 -11.30
N TYR A 6 -15.45 -14.20 -11.92
CA TYR A 6 -16.13 -12.91 -12.00
C TYR A 6 -17.48 -12.96 -12.76
N SER A 7 -17.55 -13.74 -13.82
CA SER A 7 -18.80 -13.89 -14.61
C SER A 7 -19.88 -14.58 -13.80
N GLU A 8 -19.55 -15.60 -13.02
CA GLU A 8 -20.49 -16.27 -12.11
C GLU A 8 -20.97 -15.33 -10.99
N LEU A 9 -20.07 -14.46 -10.50
CA LEU A 9 -20.46 -13.44 -9.52
C LEU A 9 -21.47 -12.46 -10.11
N GLN A 10 -21.25 -11.97 -11.33
CA GLN A 10 -22.19 -11.08 -12.00
C GLN A 10 -23.54 -11.76 -12.20
N THR A 11 -23.55 -13.02 -12.66
CA THR A 11 -24.76 -13.80 -12.84
C THR A 11 -25.50 -14.01 -11.52
N ALA A 12 -24.78 -14.32 -10.46
CA ALA A 12 -25.37 -14.51 -9.14
C ALA A 12 -26.00 -13.21 -8.63
N VAL A 13 -25.35 -12.06 -8.80
CA VAL A 13 -25.89 -10.75 -8.44
C VAL A 13 -27.14 -10.43 -9.25
N ALA A 14 -27.15 -10.70 -10.56
CA ALA A 14 -28.32 -10.49 -11.42
C ALA A 14 -29.51 -11.33 -10.97
N ASN A 15 -29.26 -12.61 -10.66
CA ASN A 15 -30.30 -13.54 -10.15
C ASN A 15 -30.88 -13.11 -8.81
N TRP A 16 -30.03 -12.55 -7.92
CA TRP A 16 -30.48 -12.04 -6.62
C TRP A 16 -31.33 -10.77 -6.75
N LEU A 17 -30.97 -9.90 -7.73
CA LEU A 17 -31.72 -8.67 -8.00
C LEU A 17 -33.05 -8.95 -8.71
N ASP A 18 -33.18 -10.09 -9.40
CA ASP A 18 -34.33 -10.48 -10.24
C ASP A 18 -34.72 -9.36 -11.22
N ARG A 19 -33.70 -8.73 -11.83
CA ARG A 19 -33.86 -7.60 -12.77
C ARG A 19 -32.85 -7.68 -13.91
N ASP A 20 -33.35 -7.67 -15.12
CA ASP A 20 -32.53 -7.73 -16.33
C ASP A 20 -32.00 -6.35 -16.79
N ASP A 21 -32.69 -5.28 -16.39
CA ASP A 21 -32.33 -3.90 -16.76
C ASP A 21 -31.09 -3.38 -16.05
N LEU A 22 -30.63 -4.04 -14.99
CA LEU A 22 -29.44 -3.64 -14.21
C LEU A 22 -28.17 -4.39 -14.58
N SER A 23 -28.22 -5.33 -15.52
CA SER A 23 -27.08 -6.18 -15.88
C SER A 23 -25.83 -5.39 -16.26
N ALA A 24 -26.00 -4.26 -16.95
CA ALA A 24 -24.89 -3.36 -17.33
C ALA A 24 -24.31 -2.58 -16.13
N ARG A 25 -25.04 -2.48 -15.00
CA ARG A 25 -24.62 -1.75 -13.81
C ARG A 25 -23.94 -2.63 -12.75
N ILE A 26 -24.11 -3.95 -12.86
CA ILE A 26 -23.52 -4.89 -11.90
C ILE A 26 -22.01 -4.72 -11.75
N PRO A 27 -21.21 -4.54 -12.81
CA PRO A 27 -19.78 -4.28 -12.67
C PRO A 27 -19.45 -3.03 -11.85
N GLU A 28 -20.26 -1.98 -11.94
CA GLU A 28 -20.10 -0.75 -11.15
C GLU A 28 -20.33 -1.03 -9.66
N PHE A 29 -21.35 -1.81 -9.29
CA PHE A 29 -21.61 -2.18 -7.90
C PHE A 29 -20.50 -3.06 -7.32
N ILE A 30 -19.99 -4.00 -8.10
CA ILE A 30 -18.85 -4.83 -7.70
C ILE A 30 -17.63 -3.95 -7.47
N GLY A 31 -17.32 -3.02 -8.38
CA GLY A 31 -16.20 -2.10 -8.24
C GLY A 31 -16.29 -1.19 -7.01
N LEU A 32 -17.49 -0.73 -6.66
CA LEU A 32 -17.71 0.03 -5.41
C LEU A 32 -17.45 -0.82 -4.17
N CYS A 33 -17.85 -2.09 -4.19
CA CYS A 33 -17.61 -3.04 -3.11
C CYS A 33 -16.10 -3.32 -2.96
N GLU A 34 -15.39 -3.57 -4.05
CA GLU A 34 -13.94 -3.75 -4.07
C GLU A 34 -13.19 -2.53 -3.52
N ALA A 35 -13.59 -1.33 -3.94
CA ALA A 35 -13.03 -0.08 -3.42
C ALA A 35 -13.24 0.07 -1.91
N ARG A 36 -14.39 -0.37 -1.38
CA ARG A 36 -14.66 -0.39 0.05
C ARG A 36 -13.80 -1.41 0.78
N PHE A 37 -13.63 -2.61 0.21
CA PHE A 37 -12.76 -3.64 0.78
C PHE A 37 -11.31 -3.16 0.86
N ASN A 38 -10.79 -2.55 -0.21
CA ASN A 38 -9.42 -2.01 -0.23
C ASN A 38 -9.19 -0.93 0.83
N ARG A 39 -10.21 -0.19 1.22
CA ARG A 39 -10.11 0.82 2.29
C ARG A 39 -10.22 0.25 3.70
N SER A 40 -11.07 -0.75 3.91
CA SER A 40 -11.42 -1.23 5.25
C SER A 40 -10.80 -2.56 5.64
N LEU A 41 -10.56 -3.45 4.68
CA LEU A 41 -10.01 -4.76 4.96
C LEU A 41 -8.48 -4.75 4.93
N ARG A 42 -7.89 -5.46 5.88
CA ARG A 42 -6.46 -5.74 5.97
C ARG A 42 -6.30 -7.24 6.20
N ILE A 43 -6.26 -7.98 5.10
CA ILE A 43 -6.14 -9.43 5.13
C ILE A 43 -4.76 -9.87 4.66
N ARG A 44 -4.31 -11.02 5.14
CA ARG A 44 -2.99 -11.58 4.81
C ARG A 44 -2.76 -11.76 3.32
N ALA A 45 -3.79 -12.05 2.55
CA ALA A 45 -3.69 -12.19 1.09
C ALA A 45 -3.34 -10.87 0.37
N MET A 46 -3.47 -9.72 1.03
CA MET A 46 -3.10 -8.41 0.49
C MET A 46 -1.67 -8.00 0.86
N GLU A 47 -0.95 -8.82 1.63
CA GLU A 47 0.44 -8.54 1.99
C GLU A 47 1.35 -8.86 0.82
N THR A 48 2.20 -7.91 0.47
CA THR A 48 3.24 -8.07 -0.55
C THR A 48 4.57 -7.61 0.02
N ILE A 49 5.62 -8.38 -0.22
CA ILE A 49 6.98 -8.00 0.14
C ILE A 49 7.63 -7.39 -1.10
N ASP A 50 8.00 -6.11 -0.99
CA ASP A 50 8.79 -5.42 -2.01
C ASP A 50 10.26 -5.38 -1.55
N THR A 51 11.11 -6.11 -2.25
CA THR A 51 12.56 -6.22 -1.96
C THR A 51 13.43 -5.49 -2.97
N PHE A 52 12.83 -4.82 -3.95
CA PHE A 52 13.56 -4.24 -5.09
C PHE A 52 13.96 -2.78 -4.90
N VAL A 53 13.68 -2.21 -3.75
CA VAL A 53 13.99 -0.80 -3.49
C VAL A 53 15.38 -0.69 -2.88
N SER A 54 16.30 -0.06 -3.61
CA SER A 54 17.64 0.25 -3.13
C SER A 54 17.72 1.70 -2.65
N THR A 55 18.32 1.89 -1.49
CA THR A 55 18.66 3.23 -1.00
C THR A 55 19.87 3.76 -1.74
N VAL A 56 19.84 5.01 -2.17
CA VAL A 56 20.97 5.71 -2.78
C VAL A 56 21.44 6.79 -1.84
N ALA A 57 22.74 6.81 -1.56
CA ALA A 57 23.34 7.81 -0.66
C ALA A 57 23.01 9.23 -1.15
N GLY A 58 22.57 10.08 -0.26
CA GLY A 58 22.14 11.44 -0.56
C GLY A 58 20.73 11.57 -1.16
N THR A 59 20.02 10.46 -1.37
CA THR A 59 18.63 10.48 -1.85
C THR A 59 17.69 10.18 -0.70
N LYS A 60 16.95 11.20 -0.26
CA LYS A 60 16.07 11.12 0.91
C LYS A 60 14.76 10.38 0.62
N THR A 61 14.32 10.37 -0.62
CA THR A 61 12.98 9.89 -1.01
C THR A 61 13.05 8.65 -1.89
N ILE A 62 12.14 7.72 -1.64
CA ILE A 62 11.94 6.50 -2.43
C ILE A 62 10.47 6.44 -2.80
N ALA A 63 10.16 6.13 -4.06
CA ALA A 63 8.79 5.98 -4.50
C ALA A 63 8.10 4.80 -3.80
N LEU A 64 6.84 4.98 -3.42
CA LEU A 64 5.99 3.90 -2.93
C LEU A 64 5.71 2.90 -4.05
N PRO A 65 5.61 1.60 -3.73
CA PRO A 65 5.22 0.60 -4.71
C PRO A 65 3.79 0.84 -5.21
N THR A 66 3.54 0.43 -6.46
CA THR A 66 2.21 0.51 -7.07
C THR A 66 1.20 -0.29 -6.26
N GLY A 67 0.04 0.30 -6.01
CA GLY A 67 -1.01 -0.35 -5.22
C GLY A 67 -0.80 -0.31 -3.70
N TYR A 68 0.13 0.53 -3.24
CA TYR A 68 0.35 0.74 -1.81
C TYR A 68 -0.93 1.13 -1.08
N VAL A 69 -1.23 0.45 0.02
CA VAL A 69 -2.38 0.73 0.89
C VAL A 69 -1.92 1.13 2.28
N GLN A 70 -1.02 0.36 2.87
CA GLN A 70 -0.49 0.61 4.21
C GLN A 70 0.84 -0.09 4.41
N MET A 71 1.76 0.57 5.12
CA MET A 71 3.00 -0.04 5.57
C MET A 71 2.74 -0.91 6.79
N ARG A 72 3.20 -2.15 6.75
CA ARG A 72 3.19 -3.05 7.89
C ARG A 72 4.54 -3.11 8.58
N ASP A 73 5.59 -3.27 7.80
CA ASP A 73 6.97 -3.29 8.27
C ASP A 73 7.90 -2.77 7.19
N ILE A 74 8.96 -2.12 7.60
CA ILE A 74 10.03 -1.65 6.71
C ILE A 74 11.37 -1.80 7.43
N HIS A 75 12.30 -2.44 6.76
CA HIS A 75 13.65 -2.62 7.29
C HIS A 75 14.69 -2.56 6.16
N ILE A 76 15.91 -2.22 6.54
CA ILE A 76 17.06 -2.28 5.62
C ILE A 76 17.70 -3.65 5.77
N THR A 77 17.84 -4.35 4.66
CA THR A 77 18.55 -5.62 4.60
C THR A 77 20.03 -5.39 4.87
N GLY A 78 20.63 -6.28 5.64
CA GLY A 78 22.03 -6.21 6.00
C GLY A 78 22.34 -7.08 7.20
N ASN A 79 23.56 -7.04 7.65
CA ASN A 79 23.97 -7.71 8.89
C ASN A 79 24.60 -6.68 9.83
N PRO A 80 23.90 -6.25 10.90
CA PRO A 80 22.54 -6.65 11.29
C PRO A 80 21.43 -5.97 10.45
N ILE A 81 20.24 -6.59 10.44
CA ILE A 81 19.02 -5.97 9.88
C ILE A 81 18.65 -4.76 10.74
N VAL A 82 18.33 -3.65 10.09
CA VAL A 82 17.90 -2.41 10.77
C VAL A 82 16.43 -2.15 10.44
N GLN A 83 15.57 -2.30 11.44
CA GLN A 83 14.17 -1.92 11.35
C GLN A 83 14.06 -0.40 11.41
N LEU A 84 13.27 0.18 10.48
CA LEU A 84 13.01 1.62 10.45
C LEU A 84 11.82 1.95 11.33
N GLN A 85 11.91 3.05 12.06
CA GLN A 85 10.84 3.54 12.91
C GLN A 85 10.04 4.62 12.17
N TYR A 86 8.71 4.53 12.22
CA TYR A 86 7.86 5.58 11.68
C TYR A 86 7.94 6.83 12.54
N VAL A 87 8.10 7.98 11.90
CA VAL A 87 7.98 9.30 12.52
C VAL A 87 7.05 10.17 11.69
N THR A 88 6.43 11.15 12.34
CA THR A 88 5.58 12.09 11.60
C THR A 88 6.44 13.00 10.72
N PRO A 89 5.89 13.53 9.60
CA PRO A 89 6.62 14.45 8.71
C PRO A 89 7.20 15.66 9.46
N GLU A 90 6.49 16.16 10.46
CA GLU A 90 6.95 17.27 11.30
C GLU A 90 8.22 16.90 12.08
N ILE A 91 8.25 15.73 12.71
CA ILE A 91 9.41 15.24 13.45
C ILE A 91 10.57 14.97 12.49
N MET A 92 10.29 14.37 11.33
CA MET A 92 11.29 14.15 10.29
C MET A 92 11.96 15.46 9.86
N ASN A 93 11.18 16.49 9.61
CA ASN A 93 11.70 17.80 9.21
C ASN A 93 12.46 18.51 10.31
N ARG A 94 12.12 18.26 11.58
CA ARG A 94 12.82 18.86 12.73
C ARG A 94 14.17 18.19 13.00
N ILE A 95 14.23 16.85 12.91
CA ILE A 95 15.44 16.09 13.27
C ILE A 95 16.40 15.96 12.07
N HIS A 96 15.83 15.77 10.88
CA HIS A 96 16.56 15.52 9.64
C HIS A 96 16.29 16.58 8.58
N ALA A 97 16.27 17.87 8.98
CA ALA A 97 16.01 18.99 8.09
C ALA A 97 17.10 19.24 7.04
N GLY A 98 18.28 18.68 7.25
CA GLY A 98 19.44 18.83 6.37
C GLY A 98 19.86 17.53 5.71
N SER A 99 20.97 17.60 4.97
CA SER A 99 21.61 16.46 4.30
C SER A 99 22.49 15.68 5.29
N ASN A 100 21.90 15.19 6.37
CA ASN A 100 22.63 14.29 7.27
C ASN A 100 22.78 12.93 6.60
N THR A 101 23.99 12.64 6.12
CA THR A 101 24.31 11.35 5.52
C THR A 101 24.53 10.29 6.58
N GLY A 102 23.96 9.13 6.39
CA GLY A 102 24.11 8.01 7.31
C GLY A 102 23.14 6.87 6.98
N LYS A 103 23.28 5.77 7.71
CA LYS A 103 22.34 4.65 7.56
C LYS A 103 20.96 5.08 8.09
N PRO A 104 19.89 4.99 7.28
CA PRO A 104 18.56 5.36 7.73
C PRO A 104 18.10 4.56 8.95
N THR A 105 17.45 5.23 9.88
CA THR A 105 16.87 4.64 11.10
C THR A 105 15.39 4.95 11.25
N VAL A 106 14.93 6.02 10.60
CA VAL A 106 13.54 6.46 10.64
C VAL A 106 12.98 6.69 9.25
N TYR A 107 11.68 6.58 9.12
CA TYR A 107 10.98 6.87 7.86
C TYR A 107 9.67 7.61 8.11
N THR A 108 9.21 8.29 7.09
CA THR A 108 7.86 8.85 7.00
C THR A 108 7.33 8.71 5.59
N VAL A 109 6.02 8.74 5.43
CA VAL A 109 5.35 8.68 4.12
C VAL A 109 4.75 10.05 3.83
N ILE A 110 5.12 10.63 2.69
CA ILE A 110 4.61 11.93 2.23
C ILE A 110 4.20 11.79 0.77
N GLY A 111 2.89 11.91 0.50
CA GLY A 111 2.35 11.66 -0.83
C GLY A 111 2.65 10.25 -1.32
N ASP A 112 3.24 10.12 -2.50
CA ASP A 112 3.60 8.85 -3.11
C ASP A 112 5.05 8.44 -2.83
N ASN A 113 5.68 9.03 -1.81
CA ASN A 113 7.08 8.77 -1.49
C ASN A 113 7.28 8.42 -0.02
N ILE A 114 8.25 7.55 0.22
CA ILE A 114 8.83 7.29 1.53
C ILE A 114 10.02 8.22 1.69
N SER A 115 10.05 9.01 2.76
CA SER A 115 11.21 9.79 3.13
C SER A 115 12.00 9.08 4.23
N LEU A 116 13.29 8.97 4.06
CA LEU A 116 14.22 8.32 4.98
C LEU A 116 15.02 9.36 5.76
N GLY A 117 15.48 8.99 6.93
CA GLY A 117 16.37 9.81 7.73
C GLY A 117 17.26 8.98 8.64
N PRO A 118 18.56 9.30 8.70
CA PRO A 118 19.38 10.12 7.77
C PRO A 118 19.49 9.53 6.36
N THR A 119 20.09 10.22 5.41
CA THR A 119 20.19 9.83 3.98
C THR A 119 21.61 9.48 3.57
#